data_800e71448340c1c76d9b419ee3aebe1d
#
_entry.id   800e71448340c1c76d9b419ee3aebe1d
#
_cell.length_a   1.000
_cell.length_b   1.000
_cell.length_c   1.000
_cell.angle_alpha   90.00
_cell.angle_beta   90.00
_cell.angle_gamma   90.00
#
_symmetry.space_group_name_H-M   'P 1'
#
loop_
_entity.id
_entity.type
_entity.pdbx_description
1 polymer ?
#
loop_
_entity_poly.entity_id
_entity_poly.type
_entity_poly.pdbx_seq_one_letter_code
_entity_poly.pdbx_strand_id
1 'polypeptide(L)'
;ANGEENLIYMDEVGTPDSSRIWDAVAYRGGSVVENSKEEFRQALLRHVNDPELLLDHNRFEERKLFAAEHALPAVMLHTLSETYRSVAERITERPLEVPDRPLESMMTVLGDDLGLAR
;
A
#
# COMPACT_ATOMS: atom_id res chain seq x y z
N ALA A 1 -41.91 6.28 8.52
CA ALA A 1 -40.57 6.85 8.37
C ALA A 1 -39.97 6.31 7.10
N ASN A 2 -39.84 7.13 6.14
CA ASN A 2 -39.12 6.80 4.94
C ASN A 2 -37.65 6.81 5.29
N GLY A 3 -37.12 5.63 5.63
CA GLY A 3 -35.69 5.47 5.72
C GLY A 3 -35.09 5.61 4.33
N GLU A 4 -34.77 6.81 3.93
CA GLU A 4 -33.75 6.98 2.91
C GLU A 4 -32.46 6.46 3.51
N GLU A 5 -32.06 5.26 3.13
CA GLU A 5 -30.73 4.75 3.43
C GLU A 5 -29.74 5.60 2.65
N ASN A 6 -29.26 6.65 3.28
CA ASN A 6 -28.16 7.42 2.74
C ASN A 6 -26.87 6.62 2.92
N LEU A 7 -26.32 6.14 1.82
CA LEU A 7 -24.99 5.55 1.79
C LEU A 7 -23.97 6.65 2.09
N ILE A 8 -23.29 6.52 3.21
CA ILE A 8 -22.18 7.40 3.56
C ILE A 8 -20.89 6.74 3.10
N TYR A 9 -20.19 7.44 2.23
CA TYR A 9 -18.86 7.03 1.81
C TYR A 9 -17.87 7.37 2.93
N MET A 10 -17.22 6.33 3.45
CA MET A 10 -16.21 6.45 4.49
C MET A 10 -14.94 5.75 4.02
N ASP A 11 -13.79 6.32 4.38
CA ASP A 11 -12.49 5.79 3.99
C ASP A 11 -12.10 6.11 2.53
N GLU A 12 -10.84 5.91 2.18
CA GLU A 12 -10.33 6.14 0.83
C GLU A 12 -10.56 4.94 -0.08
N VAL A 13 -10.84 5.19 -1.33
CA VAL A 13 -11.03 4.17 -2.38
C VAL A 13 -10.21 4.53 -3.60
N GLY A 14 -9.78 3.52 -4.35
CA GLY A 14 -9.09 3.71 -5.63
C GLY A 14 -7.57 3.84 -5.50
N THR A 15 -7.02 3.62 -4.32
CA THR A 15 -5.57 3.53 -4.13
C THR A 15 -5.10 2.06 -4.04
N PRO A 16 -3.84 1.75 -4.35
CA PRO A 16 -3.30 0.40 -4.19
C PRO A 16 -3.33 -0.11 -2.75
N ASP A 17 -3.41 0.80 -1.77
CA ASP A 17 -3.48 0.47 -0.36
C ASP A 17 -4.88 0.10 0.11
N SER A 18 -5.88 0.79 -0.38
CA SER A 18 -7.29 0.64 0.05
C SER A 18 -8.11 -0.30 -0.83
N SER A 19 -7.71 -0.53 -2.07
CA SER A 19 -8.51 -1.25 -3.07
C SER A 19 -7.73 -2.34 -3.77
N ARG A 20 -8.46 -3.33 -4.28
CA ARG A 20 -7.93 -4.31 -5.23
C ARG A 20 -7.84 -3.67 -6.60
N ILE A 21 -6.65 -3.65 -7.19
CA ILE A 21 -6.41 -3.09 -8.52
C ILE A 21 -5.85 -4.19 -9.40
N TRP A 22 -6.63 -4.61 -10.38
CA TRP A 22 -6.26 -5.68 -11.30
C TRP A 22 -5.90 -5.13 -12.68
N ASP A 23 -4.97 -5.80 -13.35
CA ASP A 23 -4.68 -5.49 -14.74
C ASP A 23 -5.87 -5.86 -15.63
N ALA A 24 -6.39 -4.87 -16.36
CA ALA A 24 -7.60 -5.03 -17.16
C ALA A 24 -7.41 -5.98 -18.37
N VAL A 25 -6.21 -6.02 -18.94
CA VAL A 25 -5.92 -6.89 -20.09
C VAL A 25 -5.84 -8.35 -19.63
N ALA A 26 -5.10 -8.58 -18.54
CA ALA A 26 -4.98 -9.91 -17.93
C ALA A 26 -6.36 -10.43 -17.49
N TYR A 27 -7.16 -9.59 -16.83
CA TYR A 27 -8.49 -9.96 -16.37
C TYR A 27 -9.43 -10.37 -17.50
N ARG A 28 -9.44 -9.62 -18.62
CA ARG A 28 -10.20 -10.01 -19.80
C ARG A 28 -9.70 -11.31 -20.45
N GLY A 29 -8.42 -11.62 -20.29
CA GLY A 29 -7.81 -12.89 -20.71
C GLY A 29 -8.05 -14.06 -19.73
N GLY A 30 -8.82 -13.85 -18.66
CA GLY A 30 -9.15 -14.89 -17.68
C GLY A 30 -8.10 -15.10 -16.58
N SER A 31 -7.15 -14.15 -16.41
CA SER A 31 -6.16 -14.18 -15.34
C SER A 31 -6.22 -12.93 -14.48
N VAL A 32 -5.78 -13.05 -13.22
CA VAL A 32 -5.72 -11.92 -12.29
C VAL A 32 -4.26 -11.54 -12.06
N VAL A 33 -3.92 -10.31 -12.40
CA VAL A 33 -2.63 -9.69 -12.04
C VAL A 33 -2.96 -8.58 -11.04
N GLU A 34 -2.52 -8.78 -9.82
CA GLU A 34 -2.79 -7.88 -8.69
C GLU A 34 -1.77 -6.73 -8.66
N ASN A 35 -2.26 -5.49 -8.61
CA ASN A 35 -1.45 -4.28 -8.54
C ASN A 35 -1.76 -3.48 -7.26
N SER A 36 -1.99 -4.18 -6.15
CA SER A 36 -2.30 -3.56 -4.86
C SER A 36 -1.41 -4.11 -3.75
N LYS A 37 -1.57 -3.62 -2.54
CA LYS A 37 -0.83 -4.10 -1.37
C LYS A 37 -1.04 -5.59 -1.08
N GLU A 38 -2.07 -6.21 -1.64
CA GLU A 38 -2.30 -7.66 -1.47
C GLU A 38 -1.19 -8.49 -2.10
N GLU A 39 -0.61 -8.06 -3.21
CA GLU A 39 0.56 -8.73 -3.78
C GLU A 39 1.72 -8.75 -2.78
N PHE A 40 2.00 -7.60 -2.18
CA PHE A 40 3.03 -7.50 -1.14
C PHE A 40 2.71 -8.34 0.09
N ARG A 41 1.44 -8.31 0.55
CA ARG A 41 0.98 -9.13 1.66
C ARG A 41 1.19 -10.62 1.41
N GLN A 42 0.86 -11.11 0.22
CA GLN A 42 1.08 -12.50 -0.17
C GLN A 42 2.58 -12.83 -0.27
N ALA A 43 3.38 -11.91 -0.80
CA ALA A 43 4.84 -12.08 -0.83
C ALA A 43 5.43 -12.15 0.58
N LEU A 44 4.94 -11.31 1.49
CA LEU A 44 5.36 -11.31 2.90
C LEU A 44 4.99 -12.63 3.61
N LEU A 45 3.76 -13.13 3.41
CA LEU A 45 3.32 -14.41 3.97
C LEU A 45 4.18 -15.59 3.47
N ARG A 46 4.62 -15.54 2.22
CA ARG A 46 5.55 -16.56 1.68
C ARG A 46 6.98 -16.41 2.19
N HIS A 47 7.38 -15.21 2.56
CA HIS A 47 8.72 -14.92 3.05
C HIS A 47 8.92 -15.35 4.50
N VAL A 48 7.87 -15.31 5.30
CA VAL A 48 7.90 -15.68 6.72
C VAL A 48 7.71 -17.19 6.86
N ASN A 49 8.57 -17.86 7.63
CA ASN A 49 8.48 -19.31 7.85
C ASN A 49 7.22 -19.74 8.60
N ASP A 50 6.67 -18.85 9.41
CA ASP A 50 5.44 -19.05 10.17
C ASP A 50 4.41 -17.96 9.79
N PRO A 51 3.57 -18.18 8.76
CA PRO A 51 2.57 -17.22 8.35
C PRO A 51 1.56 -16.83 9.44
N GLU A 52 1.26 -17.75 10.37
CA GLU A 52 0.35 -17.49 11.49
C GLU A 52 0.90 -16.39 12.41
N LEU A 53 2.21 -16.21 12.48
CA LEU A 53 2.83 -15.10 13.19
C LEU A 53 2.30 -13.74 12.69
N LEU A 54 2.01 -13.60 11.41
CA LEU A 54 1.49 -12.37 10.82
C LEU A 54 -0.03 -12.25 10.91
N LEU A 55 -0.74 -13.38 10.96
CA LEU A 55 -2.20 -13.43 10.89
C LEU A 55 -2.85 -13.41 12.28
N ASP A 56 -2.22 -14.02 13.28
CA ASP A 56 -2.77 -14.08 14.63
C ASP A 56 -2.54 -12.75 15.38
N HIS A 57 -3.60 -12.04 15.68
CA HIS A 57 -3.56 -10.77 16.41
C HIS A 57 -3.03 -10.90 17.84
N ASN A 58 -3.10 -12.08 18.44
CA ASN A 58 -2.62 -12.31 19.81
C ASN A 58 -1.09 -12.42 19.89
N ARG A 59 -0.42 -12.63 18.76
CA ARG A 59 1.05 -12.80 18.68
C ARG A 59 1.78 -11.47 18.37
N PHE A 60 1.24 -10.36 18.83
CA PHE A 60 1.79 -9.03 18.54
C PHE A 60 3.24 -8.85 19.01
N GLU A 61 3.57 -9.28 20.22
CA GLU A 61 4.94 -9.14 20.75
C GLU A 61 5.95 -10.02 20.01
N GLU A 62 5.55 -11.22 19.60
CA GLU A 62 6.40 -12.08 18.76
C GLU A 62 6.65 -11.44 17.40
N ARG A 63 5.63 -10.83 16.77
CA ARG A 63 5.81 -10.08 15.52
C ARG A 63 6.77 -8.92 15.65
N LYS A 64 6.70 -8.20 16.76
CA LYS A 64 7.59 -7.07 17.05
C LYS A 64 9.05 -7.50 17.13
N LEU A 65 9.30 -8.60 17.85
CA LEU A 65 10.63 -9.19 17.95
C LEU A 65 11.14 -9.69 16.59
N PHE A 66 10.30 -10.42 15.88
CA PHE A 66 10.62 -10.89 14.54
C PHE A 66 10.98 -9.72 13.60
N ALA A 67 10.19 -8.65 13.60
CA ALA A 67 10.44 -7.48 12.76
C ALA A 67 11.75 -6.74 13.15
N ALA A 68 12.13 -6.75 14.42
CA ALA A 68 13.36 -6.15 14.87
C ALA A 68 14.61 -6.95 14.44
N GLU A 69 14.47 -8.27 14.32
CA GLU A 69 15.57 -9.17 13.99
C GLU A 69 15.69 -9.48 12.49
N HIS A 70 14.60 -9.26 11.72
CA HIS A 70 14.51 -9.65 10.33
C HIS A 70 14.14 -8.46 9.44
N ALA A 71 15.14 -7.88 8.80
CA ALA A 71 14.90 -6.87 7.78
C ALA A 71 14.26 -7.50 6.53
N LEU A 72 13.29 -6.81 5.95
CA LEU A 72 12.71 -7.22 4.67
C LEU A 72 13.74 -7.11 3.55
N PRO A 73 13.77 -8.07 2.60
CA PRO A 73 14.62 -7.95 1.44
C PRO A 73 14.34 -6.66 0.67
N ALA A 74 15.40 -5.94 0.32
CA ALA A 74 15.27 -4.67 -0.42
C ALA A 74 14.48 -4.83 -1.73
N VAL A 75 14.57 -6.00 -2.38
CA VAL A 75 13.81 -6.30 -3.60
C VAL A 75 12.31 -6.31 -3.36
N MET A 76 11.83 -6.77 -2.22
CA MET A 76 10.40 -6.75 -1.89
C MET A 76 9.88 -5.32 -1.74
N LEU A 77 10.65 -4.46 -1.08
CA LEU A 77 10.31 -3.04 -0.90
C LEU A 77 10.35 -2.30 -2.23
N HIS A 78 11.34 -2.60 -3.06
CA HIS A 78 11.45 -2.01 -4.39
C HIS A 78 10.25 -2.42 -5.27
N THR A 79 9.91 -3.69 -5.30
CA THR A 79 8.74 -4.19 -6.07
C THR A 79 7.45 -3.51 -5.62
N LEU A 80 7.23 -3.36 -4.30
CA LEU A 80 6.07 -2.64 -3.78
C LEU A 80 6.05 -1.19 -4.23
N SER A 81 7.18 -0.50 -4.13
CA SER A 81 7.33 0.90 -4.55
C SER A 81 7.02 1.08 -6.03
N GLU A 82 7.57 0.21 -6.90
CA GLU A 82 7.32 0.25 -8.33
C GLU A 82 5.86 -0.07 -8.70
N THR A 83 5.22 -1.00 -7.97
CA THR A 83 3.79 -1.28 -8.15
C THR A 83 2.96 -0.04 -7.87
N TYR A 84 3.18 0.64 -6.75
CA TYR A 84 2.43 1.84 -6.37
C TYR A 84 2.69 2.99 -7.33
N ARG A 85 3.95 3.18 -7.74
CA ARG A 85 4.34 4.18 -8.73
C ARG A 85 3.64 3.94 -10.07
N SER A 86 3.72 2.72 -10.60
CA SER A 86 3.11 2.32 -11.86
C SER A 86 1.59 2.54 -11.86
N VAL A 87 0.90 2.20 -10.77
CA VAL A 87 -0.54 2.45 -10.63
C VAL A 87 -0.85 3.94 -10.65
N ALA A 88 -0.10 4.75 -9.89
CA ALA A 88 -0.28 6.20 -9.87
C ALA A 88 -0.07 6.82 -11.25
N GLU A 89 0.99 6.43 -11.95
CA GLU A 89 1.29 6.92 -13.31
C GLU A 89 0.21 6.52 -14.32
N ARG A 90 -0.32 5.30 -14.22
CA ARG A 90 -1.40 4.82 -15.11
C ARG A 90 -2.73 5.52 -14.84
N ILE A 91 -3.07 5.82 -13.59
CA ILE A 91 -4.31 6.53 -13.23
C ILE A 91 -4.24 8.00 -13.61
N THR A 92 -3.10 8.64 -13.38
CA THR A 92 -2.92 10.08 -13.63
C THR A 92 -2.49 10.41 -15.05
N GLU A 93 -2.07 9.39 -15.81
CA GLU A 93 -1.44 9.55 -17.14
C GLU A 93 -0.22 10.49 -17.13
N ARG A 94 0.46 10.54 -16.00
CA ARG A 94 1.65 11.39 -15.79
C ARG A 94 2.75 10.60 -15.08
N PRO A 95 4.03 10.87 -15.43
CA PRO A 95 5.13 10.29 -14.65
C PRO A 95 5.08 10.81 -13.21
N LEU A 96 5.37 9.94 -12.28
CA LEU A 96 5.47 10.29 -10.87
C LEU A 96 6.91 10.72 -10.55
N GLU A 97 7.10 11.98 -10.24
CA GLU A 97 8.36 12.50 -9.75
C GLU A 97 8.45 12.25 -8.24
N VAL A 98 9.40 11.40 -7.85
CA VAL A 98 9.67 11.15 -6.44
C VAL A 98 10.90 11.98 -6.06
N PRO A 99 10.83 12.90 -5.11
CA PRO A 99 11.97 13.68 -4.66
C PRO A 99 13.01 12.77 -3.98
N ASP A 100 14.29 13.14 -4.07
CA ASP A 100 15.39 12.39 -3.46
C ASP A 100 15.21 12.20 -1.94
N ARG A 101 14.56 13.16 -1.29
CA ARG A 101 14.28 13.17 0.14
C ARG A 101 12.79 13.40 0.40
N PRO A 102 11.93 12.37 0.20
CA PRO A 102 10.49 12.53 0.25
C PRO A 102 9.98 13.09 1.58
N LEU A 103 10.53 12.62 2.70
CA LEU A 103 10.11 13.06 4.02
C LEU A 103 10.44 14.55 4.24
N GLU A 104 11.63 14.99 3.87
CA GLU A 104 12.03 16.40 3.99
C GLU A 104 11.15 17.29 3.09
N SER A 105 10.86 16.84 1.87
CA SER A 105 9.97 17.55 0.96
C SER A 105 8.55 17.65 1.53
N MET A 106 8.01 16.59 2.10
CA MET A 106 6.71 16.60 2.76
C MET A 106 6.70 17.56 3.96
N MET A 107 7.72 17.52 4.80
CA MET A 107 7.82 18.39 5.98
C MET A 107 7.93 19.87 5.58
N THR A 108 8.62 20.17 4.49
CA THR A 108 8.71 21.54 3.94
C THR A 108 7.33 22.02 3.49
N VAL A 109 6.61 21.23 2.69
CA VAL A 109 5.26 21.59 2.23
C VAL A 109 4.29 21.76 3.40
N LEU A 110 4.31 20.83 4.36
CA LEU A 110 3.44 20.91 5.52
C LEU A 110 3.76 22.11 6.43
N GLY A 111 5.03 22.43 6.60
CA GLY A 111 5.47 23.54 7.44
C GLY A 111 5.36 24.88 6.76
N ASP A 112 5.99 25.01 5.60
CA ASP A 112 6.17 26.29 4.92
C ASP A 112 4.95 26.71 4.10
N ASP A 113 4.36 25.78 3.36
CA ASP A 113 3.24 26.09 2.46
C ASP A 113 1.87 26.00 3.16
N LEU A 114 1.68 25.04 4.04
CA LEU A 114 0.40 24.79 4.70
C LEU A 114 0.37 25.23 6.18
N GLY A 115 1.50 25.52 6.78
CA GLY A 115 1.61 25.93 8.18
C GLY A 115 1.13 24.88 9.20
N LEU A 116 1.13 23.58 8.81
CA LEU A 116 0.58 22.48 9.59
C LEU A 116 1.60 21.73 10.45
N ALA A 117 2.89 21.76 10.06
CA ALA A 117 3.99 21.17 10.81
C ALA A 117 4.81 22.26 11.53
N ARG A 118 5.12 22.04 12.80
CA ARG A 118 5.99 22.92 13.61
C ARG A 118 7.08 22.11 14.29
#